data_6ecac4a96ecebf6ee4d2d9e51ce07381
#
_entry.id   6ecac4a96ecebf6ee4d2d9e51ce07381
#
_cell.length_a   1.000
_cell.length_b   1.000
_cell.length_c   1.000
_cell.angle_alpha   90.00
_cell.angle_beta   90.00
_cell.angle_gamma   90.00
#
_symmetry.space_group_name_H-M   'P 1'
#
loop_
_entity.id
_entity.type
_entity.pdbx_description
1 polymer ?
#
loop_
_entity_poly.entity_id
_entity_poly.type
_entity_poly.pdbx_seq_one_letter_code
_entity_poly.pdbx_strand_id
1 'polypeptide(L)'
;MAYMSQEGYDKLRAQIKQLEEVDRPEVIRQIAEAREKGDLSENAEYDAAKEAQGKLETRIAELKATLAEAKILDPSKLTKTDEVQILSKKKKKNIENG
;
A
#
# COMPACT_ATOMS: atom_id res chain seq x y z
N MET A 1 -15.09 -0.24 -3.34
CA MET A 1 -14.30 -1.44 -3.64
C MET A 1 -13.63 -1.26 -4.99
N ALA A 2 -12.34 -1.49 -5.06
CA ALA A 2 -11.58 -1.23 -6.27
C ALA A 2 -11.21 -2.53 -6.98
N TYR A 3 -11.42 -2.54 -8.29
CA TYR A 3 -10.96 -3.66 -9.12
C TYR A 3 -9.66 -3.27 -9.78
N MET A 4 -8.75 -4.21 -9.90
CA MET A 4 -7.50 -3.96 -10.60
C MET A 4 -6.97 -5.26 -11.20
N SER A 5 -6.09 -5.10 -12.19
CA SER A 5 -5.45 -6.26 -12.80
C SER A 5 -4.43 -6.85 -11.84
N GLN A 6 -4.02 -8.09 -12.12
CA GLN A 6 -2.96 -8.71 -11.35
C GLN A 6 -1.68 -7.87 -11.44
N GLU A 7 -1.41 -7.37 -12.63
CA GLU A 7 -0.23 -6.54 -12.84
C GLU A 7 -0.28 -5.27 -11.98
N GLY A 8 -1.45 -4.63 -11.94
CA GLY A 8 -1.61 -3.44 -11.11
C GLY A 8 -1.46 -3.73 -9.64
N TYR A 9 -2.00 -4.86 -9.20
CA TYR A 9 -1.87 -5.29 -7.81
C TYR A 9 -0.40 -5.51 -7.45
N ASP A 10 0.32 -6.20 -8.33
CA ASP A 10 1.73 -6.48 -8.09
C ASP A 10 2.55 -5.19 -8.05
N LYS A 11 2.24 -4.24 -8.93
CA LYS A 11 2.93 -2.96 -8.92
C LYS A 11 2.67 -2.18 -7.64
N LEU A 12 1.43 -2.24 -7.15
CA LEU A 12 1.08 -1.57 -5.91
C LEU A 12 1.84 -2.16 -4.74
N ARG A 13 1.93 -3.49 -4.68
CA ARG A 13 2.69 -4.16 -3.63
C ARG A 13 4.17 -3.79 -3.70
N ALA A 14 4.71 -3.73 -4.91
CA ALA A 14 6.12 -3.35 -5.09
C ALA A 14 6.36 -1.92 -4.64
N GLN A 15 5.41 -1.04 -4.92
CA GLN A 15 5.53 0.36 -4.51
C GLN A 15 5.52 0.48 -2.99
N ILE A 16 4.63 -0.26 -2.33
CA ILE A 16 4.58 -0.25 -0.86
C ILE A 16 5.89 -0.77 -0.29
N LYS A 17 6.41 -1.84 -0.87
CA LYS A 17 7.67 -2.42 -0.40
C LYS A 17 8.81 -1.42 -0.53
N GLN A 18 8.87 -0.70 -1.65
CA GLN A 18 9.88 0.32 -1.86
C GLN A 18 9.80 1.40 -0.78
N LEU A 19 8.58 1.86 -0.50
CA LEU A 19 8.40 2.90 0.51
C LEU A 19 8.79 2.42 1.89
N GLU A 20 8.48 1.18 2.24
CA GLU A 20 8.75 0.66 3.57
C GLU A 20 10.19 0.23 3.76
N GLU A 21 10.82 -0.31 2.73
CA GLU A 21 12.14 -0.92 2.88
C GLU A 21 13.28 -0.01 2.44
N VAL A 22 12.99 0.98 1.60
CA VAL A 22 14.01 1.88 1.12
C VAL A 22 13.77 3.30 1.60
N ASP A 23 12.58 3.84 1.35
CA ASP A 23 12.33 5.24 1.66
C ASP A 23 12.20 5.50 3.16
N ARG A 24 11.50 4.59 3.87
CA ARG A 24 11.33 4.79 5.32
C ARG A 24 12.66 4.79 6.08
N PRO A 25 13.54 3.81 5.86
CA PRO A 25 14.84 3.85 6.55
C PRO A 25 15.65 5.10 6.21
N GLU A 26 15.55 5.58 4.97
CA GLU A 26 16.28 6.79 4.58
C GLU A 26 15.77 8.00 5.32
N VAL A 27 14.44 8.15 5.45
CA VAL A 27 13.87 9.28 6.18
C VAL A 27 14.26 9.20 7.65
N ILE A 28 14.23 8.00 8.24
CA ILE A 28 14.63 7.83 9.63
C ILE A 28 16.08 8.25 9.82
N ARG A 29 16.94 7.89 8.85
CA ARG A 29 18.34 8.29 8.90
C ARG A 29 18.48 9.81 8.85
N GLN A 30 17.70 10.46 7.99
CA GLN A 30 17.73 11.92 7.88
C GLN A 30 17.30 12.59 9.18
N ILE A 31 16.29 12.03 9.83
CA ILE A 31 15.83 12.56 11.12
C ILE A 31 16.95 12.45 12.15
N ALA A 32 17.63 11.32 12.20
CA ALA A 32 18.70 11.10 13.16
C ALA A 32 19.85 12.07 12.91
N GLU A 33 20.22 12.26 11.64
CA GLU A 33 21.30 13.19 11.30
C GLU A 33 20.94 14.63 11.67
N ALA A 34 19.70 15.02 11.40
CA ALA A 34 19.27 16.38 11.72
C ALA A 34 19.26 16.60 13.23
N ARG A 35 18.86 15.56 13.98
CA ARG A 35 18.83 15.66 15.45
C ARG A 35 20.23 15.88 16.00
N GLU A 36 21.23 15.25 15.39
CA GLU A 36 22.59 15.37 15.86
C GLU A 36 23.19 16.76 15.61
N LYS A 37 22.56 17.54 14.73
CA LYS A 37 23.10 18.85 14.39
C LYS A 37 22.78 19.93 15.39
N GLY A 38 21.96 19.65 16.40
CA GLY A 38 21.80 20.57 17.49
C GLY A 38 20.39 20.95 17.85
N ASP A 39 20.17 22.25 18.03
CA ASP A 39 18.95 22.79 18.61
C ASP A 39 17.72 22.44 17.76
N LEU A 40 16.89 21.54 18.26
CA LEU A 40 15.73 21.06 17.53
C LEU A 40 14.66 22.15 17.36
N SER A 41 14.63 23.14 18.24
CA SER A 41 13.61 24.16 18.17
C SER A 41 13.80 25.10 16.97
N GLU A 42 15.01 25.16 16.43
CA GLU A 42 15.30 26.02 15.28
C GLU A 42 15.96 25.24 14.15
N ASN A 43 15.84 23.92 14.17
CA ASN A 43 16.52 23.08 13.20
C ASN A 43 15.58 22.82 12.01
N ALA A 44 15.74 23.61 10.95
CA ALA A 44 14.91 23.47 9.77
C ALA A 44 15.05 22.11 9.10
N GLU A 45 16.24 21.51 9.18
CA GLU A 45 16.47 20.19 8.61
C GLU A 45 15.68 19.13 9.36
N TYR A 46 15.64 19.25 10.68
CA TYR A 46 14.86 18.33 11.49
C TYR A 46 13.37 18.45 11.17
N ASP A 47 12.88 19.71 11.09
CA ASP A 47 11.47 19.92 10.78
C ASP A 47 11.12 19.38 9.41
N ALA A 48 11.98 19.59 8.42
CA ALA A 48 11.73 19.08 7.07
C ALA A 48 11.72 17.56 7.04
N ALA A 49 12.63 16.93 7.79
CA ALA A 49 12.70 15.47 7.84
C ALA A 49 11.45 14.88 8.52
N LYS A 50 10.97 15.53 9.58
CA LYS A 50 9.77 15.07 10.26
C LYS A 50 8.54 15.24 9.36
N GLU A 51 8.47 16.31 8.61
CA GLU A 51 7.39 16.51 7.68
C GLU A 51 7.42 15.43 6.59
N ALA A 52 8.60 15.15 6.08
CA ALA A 52 8.77 14.10 5.07
C ALA A 52 8.33 12.76 5.61
N GLN A 53 8.65 12.48 6.89
CA GLN A 53 8.21 11.23 7.52
C GLN A 53 6.70 11.15 7.58
N GLY A 54 6.03 12.24 7.95
CA GLY A 54 4.58 12.25 8.01
C GLY A 54 3.95 11.96 6.66
N LYS A 55 4.48 12.61 5.62
CA LYS A 55 3.95 12.40 4.28
C LYS A 55 4.18 10.98 3.81
N LEU A 56 5.35 10.43 4.12
CA LEU A 56 5.69 9.05 3.73
C LEU A 56 4.75 8.07 4.41
N GLU A 57 4.54 8.21 5.72
CA GLU A 57 3.68 7.27 6.43
C GLU A 57 2.23 7.37 5.97
N THR A 58 1.78 8.59 5.67
CA THR A 58 0.44 8.76 5.13
C THR A 58 0.31 8.06 3.78
N ARG A 59 1.31 8.21 2.93
CA ARG A 59 1.28 7.57 1.62
C ARG A 59 1.25 6.05 1.75
N ILE A 60 2.07 5.50 2.64
CA ILE A 60 2.09 4.06 2.88
C ILE A 60 0.72 3.59 3.35
N ALA A 61 0.12 4.32 4.29
CA ALA A 61 -1.19 3.93 4.82
C ALA A 61 -2.26 3.97 3.72
N GLU A 62 -2.22 4.99 2.86
CA GLU A 62 -3.18 5.10 1.77
C GLU A 62 -3.04 3.95 0.80
N LEU A 63 -1.81 3.61 0.45
CA LEU A 63 -1.59 2.52 -0.50
C LEU A 63 -1.96 1.18 0.09
N LYS A 64 -1.69 0.97 1.38
CA LYS A 64 -2.08 -0.27 2.05
C LYS A 64 -3.60 -0.39 2.13
N ALA A 65 -4.29 0.71 2.37
CA ALA A 65 -5.75 0.69 2.40
C ALA A 65 -6.30 0.32 1.03
N THR A 66 -5.73 0.90 -0.03
CA THR A 66 -6.13 0.57 -1.38
C THR A 66 -5.91 -0.92 -1.66
N LEU A 67 -4.74 -1.42 -1.25
CA LEU A 67 -4.41 -2.83 -1.47
C LEU A 67 -5.40 -3.74 -0.74
N ALA A 68 -5.76 -3.37 0.48
CA ALA A 68 -6.65 -4.19 1.29
C ALA A 68 -8.05 -4.28 0.68
N GLU A 69 -8.46 -3.23 -0.04
CA GLU A 69 -9.78 -3.21 -0.65
C GLU A 69 -9.77 -3.68 -2.09
N ALA A 70 -8.59 -3.93 -2.65
CA ALA A 70 -8.47 -4.28 -4.06
C ALA A 70 -9.06 -5.64 -4.35
N LYS A 71 -9.68 -5.73 -5.52
CA LYS A 71 -10.16 -7.00 -6.05
C LYS A 71 -9.51 -7.20 -7.39
N ILE A 72 -8.91 -8.37 -7.57
CA ILE A 72 -8.20 -8.67 -8.81
C ILE A 72 -9.19 -9.14 -9.86
N LEU A 73 -9.13 -8.51 -11.02
CA LEU A 73 -9.94 -8.94 -12.16
C LEU A 73 -9.28 -10.14 -12.82
N ASP A 74 -10.06 -11.21 -12.95
CA ASP A 74 -9.61 -12.41 -13.63
C ASP A 74 -10.30 -12.46 -14.98
N PRO A 75 -9.57 -12.26 -16.07
CA PRO A 75 -10.22 -12.24 -17.39
C PRO A 75 -11.00 -13.49 -17.71
N SER A 76 -10.55 -14.64 -17.22
CA SER A 76 -11.27 -15.87 -17.50
C SER A 76 -12.62 -15.90 -16.80
N LYS A 77 -12.77 -15.19 -15.71
CA LYS A 77 -14.03 -15.13 -15.00
C LYS A 77 -14.96 -14.06 -15.56
N LEU A 78 -14.39 -13.07 -16.21
CA LEU A 78 -15.19 -12.01 -16.80
C LEU A 78 -16.05 -12.52 -17.94
N THR A 79 -15.61 -13.57 -18.60
CA THR A 79 -16.38 -14.13 -19.72
C THR A 79 -17.60 -14.89 -19.27
N LYS A 80 -17.76 -15.11 -17.95
CA LYS A 80 -18.86 -15.90 -17.42
C LYS A 80 -20.04 -15.08 -16.98
N THR A 81 -20.08 -13.98 -17.23
CA THR A 81 -21.19 -13.15 -16.79
C THR A 81 -21.58 -13.47 -15.38
N ASP A 82 -21.55 -13.90 -15.34
CA ASP A 82 -21.81 -13.94 -14.43
C ASP A 82 -22.14 -13.99 -13.58
N GLU A 83 -22.20 -14.31 -13.63
CA GLU A 83 -22.39 -14.43 -12.93
C GLU A 83 -22.50 -14.53 -11.89
N VAL A 84 -22.59 -14.60 -12.03
CA VAL A 84 -22.51 -14.64 -11.10
C VAL A 84 -22.24 -14.93 -10.14
N GLN A 85 -22.10 -15.12 -10.23
CA GLN A 85 -21.71 -15.35 -9.36
C GLN A 85 -21.34 -15.16 -8.38
N ILE A 86 -21.48 -15.12 -8.57
CA ILE A 86 -21.05 -14.98 -7.70
C ILE A 86 -21.18 -15.14 -6.68
N LEU A 87 -21.36 -15.45 -6.92
CA LEU A 87 -21.29 -15.93 -5.92
C LEU A 87 -21.21 -16.46 -5.14
N SER A 88 -21.37 -16.76 -5.56
CA SER A 88 -21.10 -17.60 -4.83
C SER A 88 -20.94 -18.12 -4.11
N LYS A 89 -21.09 -18.62 -4.31
CA LYS A 89 -20.88 -19.52 -3.67
C LYS A 89 -20.45 -19.96 -3.11
N LYS A 90 -20.51 -20.13 -3.41
CA LYS A 90 -20.21 -20.94 -2.98
C LYS A 90 -19.77 -21.30 -2.51
N LYS A 91 -19.87 -21.41 -2.80
CA LYS A 91 -19.63 -22.17 -2.41
C LYS A 91 -19.04 -22.48 -2.03
N LYS A 92 -19.18 -22.60 -2.29
CA LYS A 92 -18.85 -23.29 -1.99
C LYS A 92 -18.18 -23.49 -1.61
N LYS A 93 -18.27 -23.53 -2.04
CA LYS A 93 -17.97 -24.09 -1.76
C LYS A 93 -17.34 -24.12 -1.44
N ASN A 94 -17.85 -24.31 -2.00
CA ASN A 94 -17.65 -24.74 -1.75
C ASN A 94 -17.23 -24.62 -1.51
N ILE A 95 -16.77 -24.34 -2.12
CA ILE A 95 -16.68 -24.67 -2.04
C ILE A 95 -16.45 -24.56 -1.76
N GLU A 96 -16.42 -24.66 -2.20
CA GLU A 96 -16.46 -24.90 -2.00
C GLU A 96 -16.34 -24.52 -1.57
N ASN A 97 -16.68 -24.64 -2.10
CA ASN A 97 -16.85 -24.72 -1.76
C ASN A 97 -16.74 -24.37 -1.41
N GLY A 98 -16.65 -23.66 -1.92
CA GLY A 98 -16.57 -23.68 -1.75
C GLY A 98 -16.54 -23.63 -1.58
#